data_16a32ee939d469ed0e43004646c04c91
#
_entry.id   16a32ee939d469ed0e43004646c04c91
#
_cell.length_a   1.000
_cell.length_b   1.000
_cell.length_c   1.000
_cell.angle_alpha   90.00
_cell.angle_beta   90.00
_cell.angle_gamma   90.00
#
_symmetry.space_group_name_H-M   'P 1'
#
loop_
_entity.id
_entity.type
_entity.pdbx_description
1 polymer ?
#
loop_
_entity_poly.entity_id
_entity_poly.type
_entity_poly.pdbx_seq_one_letter_code
_entity_poly.pdbx_strand_id
1 'polypeptide(L)'
;MGRSWKDVKADKEAIDRAGGRDVEAARATARGRTQAYVLGFRLAELRKKVGLTQVDVAKHMDVSQARISQLEQGEVDQLEVDTVRRYITALGGSLKIVADIDGEAVTLATSQVA
;
A
#
# COMPACT_ATOMS: atom_id res chain seq x y z
N MET A 1 12.66 18.08 32.29
CA MET A 1 11.50 18.88 31.97
C MET A 1 11.07 19.59 33.25
N GLY A 2 11.01 20.92 33.22
CA GLY A 2 10.71 21.72 34.40
C GLY A 2 9.27 21.70 34.83
N ARG A 3 8.41 21.00 34.16
CA ARG A 3 6.99 20.88 34.46
C ARG A 3 6.65 19.41 34.66
N SER A 4 5.49 19.13 35.20
CA SER A 4 5.06 17.74 35.25
C SER A 4 5.03 17.15 33.86
N TRP A 5 5.18 15.86 33.76
CA TRP A 5 5.14 15.20 32.49
C TRP A 5 3.85 15.53 31.72
N LYS A 6 2.73 15.65 32.45
CA LYS A 6 1.46 16.03 31.84
C LYS A 6 1.48 17.44 31.26
N ASP A 7 2.05 18.40 32.05
CA ASP A 7 2.12 19.78 31.59
C ASP A 7 3.08 19.95 30.44
N VAL A 8 4.24 19.31 30.54
CA VAL A 8 5.23 19.31 29.48
C VAL A 8 4.66 18.62 28.25
N LYS A 9 3.97 17.52 28.45
CA LYS A 9 3.34 16.79 27.35
C LYS A 9 2.25 17.62 26.70
N ALA A 10 1.43 18.32 27.49
CA ALA A 10 0.37 19.18 26.94
C ALA A 10 0.95 20.34 26.15
N ASP A 11 1.95 21.03 26.69
CA ASP A 11 2.61 22.14 26.00
C ASP A 11 3.39 21.65 24.79
N LYS A 12 4.10 20.56 24.98
CA LYS A 12 4.84 19.96 23.89
C LYS A 12 3.91 19.43 22.82
N GLU A 13 2.77 18.86 23.20
CA GLU A 13 1.76 18.42 22.25
C GLU A 13 1.09 19.59 21.56
N ALA A 14 0.96 20.75 22.22
CA ALA A 14 0.46 21.96 21.58
C ALA A 14 1.47 22.48 20.54
N ILE A 15 2.76 22.41 20.85
CA ILE A 15 3.85 22.77 19.93
C ILE A 15 4.08 21.64 18.93
N ASP A 16 4.18 20.41 19.41
CA ASP A 16 4.49 19.24 18.60
C ASP A 16 3.28 18.72 17.83
N ARG A 17 2.07 19.14 18.16
CA ARG A 17 0.93 18.86 17.28
C ARG A 17 1.04 19.60 15.97
N ALA A 18 1.77 20.70 15.94
CA ALA A 18 2.14 21.32 14.70
C ALA A 18 3.37 20.64 14.09
N GLY A 19 4.43 20.38 14.90
CA GLY A 19 5.65 19.76 14.44
C GLY A 19 5.63 18.23 14.50
N GLY A 20 5.10 17.68 15.59
CA GLY A 20 5.04 16.23 15.80
C GLY A 20 4.04 15.51 14.92
N ARG A 21 2.93 16.15 14.61
CA ARG A 21 1.98 15.60 13.64
C ARG A 21 2.59 15.53 12.26
N ASP A 22 3.35 16.56 11.88
CA ASP A 22 4.01 16.59 10.59
C ASP A 22 5.05 15.47 10.51
N VAL A 23 5.76 15.19 11.60
CA VAL A 23 6.71 14.08 11.66
C VAL A 23 5.99 12.73 11.57
N GLU A 24 4.89 12.55 12.30
CA GLU A 24 4.10 11.31 12.23
C GLU A 24 3.48 11.13 10.85
N ALA A 25 2.94 12.18 10.26
CA ALA A 25 2.39 12.13 8.92
C ALA A 25 3.49 11.79 7.90
N ALA A 26 4.67 12.38 8.06
CA ALA A 26 5.81 12.09 7.19
C ALA A 26 6.27 10.65 7.33
N ARG A 27 6.32 10.11 8.56
CA ARG A 27 6.67 8.70 8.80
C ARG A 27 5.64 7.75 8.21
N ALA A 28 4.36 8.06 8.38
CA ALA A 28 3.29 7.25 7.82
C ALA A 28 3.35 7.25 6.28
N THR A 29 3.60 8.40 5.68
CA THR A 29 3.77 8.53 4.23
C THR A 29 4.99 7.74 3.75
N ALA A 30 6.11 7.84 4.47
CA ALA A 30 7.34 7.11 4.12
C ALA A 30 7.12 5.59 4.21
N ARG A 31 6.43 5.11 5.25
CA ARG A 31 6.08 3.68 5.36
C ARG A 31 5.18 3.24 4.22
N GLY A 32 4.19 4.07 3.87
CA GLY A 32 3.29 3.79 2.77
C GLY A 32 4.02 3.69 1.43
N ARG A 33 4.98 4.58 1.19
CA ARG A 33 5.82 4.54 -0.01
C ARG A 33 6.70 3.31 -0.06
N THR A 34 7.30 2.92 1.06
CA THR A 34 8.12 1.71 1.15
C THR A 34 7.29 0.48 0.87
N GLN A 35 6.10 0.38 1.45
CA GLN A 35 5.18 -0.73 1.21
C GLN A 35 4.72 -0.76 -0.25
N ALA A 36 4.41 0.40 -0.82
CA ALA A 36 4.00 0.50 -2.22
C ALA A 36 5.13 0.06 -3.15
N TYR A 37 6.37 0.41 -2.82
CA TYR A 37 7.55 -0.01 -3.60
C TYR A 37 7.70 -1.53 -3.60
N VAL A 38 7.66 -2.14 -2.41
CA VAL A 38 7.81 -3.61 -2.27
C VAL A 38 6.66 -4.32 -2.97
N LEU A 39 5.44 -3.86 -2.74
CA LEU A 39 4.26 -4.48 -3.35
C LEU A 39 4.28 -4.32 -4.87
N GLY A 40 4.62 -3.14 -5.36
CA GLY A 40 4.73 -2.88 -6.80
C GLY A 40 5.75 -3.80 -7.46
N PHE A 41 6.90 -3.98 -6.84
CA PHE A 41 7.92 -4.91 -7.31
C PHE A 41 7.37 -6.34 -7.41
N ARG A 42 6.67 -6.80 -6.38
CA ARG A 42 6.08 -8.15 -6.36
C ARG A 42 5.00 -8.33 -7.42
N LEU A 43 4.20 -7.28 -7.64
CA LEU A 43 3.18 -7.32 -8.70
C LEU A 43 3.85 -7.47 -10.07
N ALA A 44 4.92 -6.73 -10.31
CA ALA A 44 5.67 -6.85 -11.57
C ALA A 44 6.25 -8.24 -11.76
N GLU A 45 6.76 -8.86 -10.68
CA GLU A 45 7.27 -10.23 -10.75
C GLU A 45 6.15 -11.22 -11.12
N LEU A 46 4.98 -11.08 -10.50
CA LEU A 46 3.83 -11.94 -10.82
C LEU A 46 3.41 -11.76 -12.29
N ARG A 47 3.35 -10.52 -12.75
CA ARG A 47 3.01 -10.24 -14.15
C ARG A 47 3.98 -10.95 -15.11
N LYS A 48 5.26 -10.82 -14.86
CA LYS A 48 6.29 -11.46 -15.69
C LYS A 48 6.19 -12.98 -15.62
N LYS A 49 5.88 -13.51 -14.46
CA LYS A 49 5.75 -14.95 -14.25
C LYS A 49 4.61 -15.53 -15.10
N VAL A 50 3.51 -14.81 -15.25
CA VAL A 50 2.41 -15.27 -16.08
C VAL A 50 2.56 -14.87 -17.55
N GLY A 51 3.65 -14.18 -17.91
CA GLY A 51 3.99 -13.89 -19.29
C GLY A 51 3.25 -12.69 -19.90
N LEU A 52 2.73 -11.78 -19.07
CA LEU A 52 2.03 -10.60 -19.55
C LEU A 52 2.94 -9.37 -19.55
N THR A 53 2.69 -8.45 -20.48
CA THR A 53 3.37 -7.17 -20.54
C THR A 53 2.59 -6.13 -19.75
N GLN A 54 3.23 -4.99 -19.46
CA GLN A 54 2.53 -3.86 -18.87
C GLN A 54 1.36 -3.39 -19.72
N VAL A 55 1.50 -3.44 -21.05
CA VAL A 55 0.45 -3.06 -21.96
C VAL A 55 -0.74 -4.01 -21.84
N ASP A 56 -0.49 -5.30 -21.70
CA ASP A 56 -1.56 -6.29 -21.51
C ASP A 56 -2.37 -5.99 -20.26
N VAL A 57 -1.67 -5.76 -19.14
CA VAL A 57 -2.33 -5.46 -17.86
C VAL A 57 -3.09 -4.13 -17.95
N ALA A 58 -2.50 -3.13 -18.59
CA ALA A 58 -3.12 -1.83 -18.76
C ALA A 58 -4.46 -1.95 -19.52
N LYS A 59 -4.49 -2.77 -20.57
CA LYS A 59 -5.71 -3.02 -21.32
C LYS A 59 -6.79 -3.68 -20.48
N HIS A 60 -6.41 -4.70 -19.70
CA HIS A 60 -7.36 -5.40 -18.83
C HIS A 60 -7.88 -4.52 -17.70
N MET A 61 -7.08 -3.60 -17.21
CA MET A 61 -7.48 -2.69 -16.14
C MET A 61 -8.13 -1.40 -16.68
N ASP A 62 -8.11 -1.21 -17.98
CA ASP A 62 -8.60 0.02 -18.63
C ASP A 62 -7.89 1.27 -18.09
N VAL A 63 -6.58 1.19 -18.03
CA VAL A 63 -5.71 2.29 -17.60
C VAL A 63 -4.54 2.42 -18.59
N SER A 64 -3.75 3.46 -18.45
CA SER A 64 -2.57 3.65 -19.29
C SER A 64 -1.43 2.72 -18.88
N GLN A 65 -0.53 2.41 -19.83
CA GLN A 65 0.70 1.71 -19.49
C GLN A 65 1.53 2.50 -18.47
N ALA A 66 1.56 3.81 -18.59
CA ALA A 66 2.28 4.67 -17.64
C ALA A 66 1.78 4.45 -16.22
N ARG A 67 0.46 4.27 -16.04
CA ARG A 67 -0.13 3.98 -14.75
C ARG A 67 0.36 2.66 -14.19
N ILE A 68 0.42 1.61 -15.03
CA ILE A 68 0.94 0.31 -14.62
C ILE A 68 2.41 0.43 -14.24
N SER A 69 3.19 1.14 -15.04
CA SER A 69 4.60 1.37 -14.74
C SER A 69 4.78 2.06 -13.38
N GLN A 70 3.99 3.08 -13.09
CA GLN A 70 4.01 3.77 -11.81
C GLN A 70 3.65 2.85 -10.65
N LEU A 71 2.65 2.01 -10.81
CA LEU A 71 2.25 1.04 -9.79
C LEU A 71 3.38 0.06 -9.49
N GLU A 72 4.01 -0.47 -10.53
CA GLU A 72 5.07 -1.47 -10.38
C GLU A 72 6.36 -0.88 -9.84
N GLN A 73 6.60 0.40 -10.08
CA GLN A 73 7.77 1.09 -9.54
C GLN A 73 7.54 1.67 -8.15
N GLY A 74 6.33 1.54 -7.63
CA GLY A 74 6.00 2.08 -6.33
C GLY A 74 5.93 3.60 -6.30
N GLU A 75 5.72 4.23 -7.45
CA GLU A 75 5.63 5.68 -7.58
C GLU A 75 4.24 6.17 -7.20
N VAL A 76 3.74 5.69 -6.07
CA VAL A 76 2.47 6.09 -5.48
C VAL A 76 2.67 6.14 -3.98
N ASP A 77 1.95 7.01 -3.30
CA ASP A 77 2.07 7.12 -1.85
C ASP A 77 1.54 5.87 -1.15
N GLN A 78 0.52 5.27 -1.72
CA GLN A 78 -0.13 4.10 -1.13
C GLN A 78 -0.84 3.32 -2.22
N LEU A 79 -0.73 1.99 -2.18
CA LEU A 79 -1.50 1.12 -3.05
C LEU A 79 -2.79 0.70 -2.35
N GLU A 80 -3.90 1.03 -2.97
CA GLU A 80 -5.21 0.64 -2.44
C GLU A 80 -5.50 -0.83 -2.76
N VAL A 81 -6.25 -1.48 -1.87
CA VAL A 81 -6.64 -2.88 -2.03
C VAL A 81 -7.37 -3.10 -3.35
N ASP A 82 -8.28 -2.19 -3.71
CA ASP A 82 -9.03 -2.33 -4.96
C ASP A 82 -8.12 -2.31 -6.19
N THR A 83 -7.11 -1.46 -6.17
CA THR A 83 -6.13 -1.39 -7.27
C THR A 83 -5.36 -2.71 -7.38
N VAL A 84 -4.92 -3.24 -6.25
CA VAL A 84 -4.20 -4.53 -6.21
C VAL A 84 -5.12 -5.64 -6.71
N ARG A 85 -6.36 -5.66 -6.27
CA ARG A 85 -7.35 -6.65 -6.71
C ARG A 85 -7.55 -6.61 -8.23
N ARG A 86 -7.69 -5.41 -8.78
CA ARG A 86 -7.88 -5.24 -10.23
C ARG A 86 -6.65 -5.70 -11.01
N TYR A 87 -5.47 -5.41 -10.48
CA TYR A 87 -4.22 -5.85 -11.10
C TYR A 87 -4.13 -7.38 -11.12
N ILE A 88 -4.37 -8.03 -9.97
CA ILE A 88 -4.33 -9.50 -9.86
C ILE A 88 -5.40 -10.14 -10.76
N THR A 89 -6.59 -9.55 -10.81
CA THR A 89 -7.66 -10.02 -11.72
C THR A 89 -7.20 -9.93 -13.18
N ALA A 90 -6.50 -8.86 -13.53
CA ALA A 90 -5.95 -8.69 -14.89
C ALA A 90 -4.92 -9.77 -15.22
N LEU A 91 -4.24 -10.33 -14.23
CA LEU A 91 -3.32 -11.45 -14.43
C LEU A 91 -4.05 -12.81 -14.51
N GLY A 92 -5.35 -12.83 -14.33
CA GLY A 92 -6.13 -14.06 -14.28
C GLY A 92 -6.17 -14.74 -12.92
N GLY A 93 -5.73 -14.04 -11.88
CA GLY A 93 -5.70 -14.55 -10.52
C GLY A 93 -6.79 -13.97 -9.64
N SER A 94 -6.72 -14.29 -8.36
CA SER A 94 -7.60 -13.74 -7.35
C SER A 94 -6.78 -13.25 -6.16
N LEU A 95 -7.25 -12.20 -5.51
CA LEU A 95 -6.60 -11.64 -4.32
C LEU A 95 -7.30 -12.19 -3.09
N LYS A 96 -6.49 -12.67 -2.14
CA LYS A 96 -6.98 -13.04 -0.80
C LYS A 96 -6.35 -12.12 0.22
N ILE A 97 -7.15 -11.65 1.16
CA ILE A 97 -6.67 -10.86 2.29
C ILE A 97 -6.84 -11.73 3.53
N VAL A 98 -5.73 -12.00 4.19
CA VAL A 98 -5.67 -12.91 5.33
C VAL A 98 -5.17 -12.16 6.55
N ALA A 99 -5.89 -12.32 7.66
CA ALA A 99 -5.42 -11.85 8.96
C ALA A 99 -4.83 -13.03 9.73
N ASP A 100 -3.69 -12.81 10.35
CA ASP A 100 -3.05 -13.80 11.20
C ASP A 100 -3.09 -13.26 12.62
N ILE A 101 -3.82 -13.96 13.48
CA ILE A 101 -3.98 -13.58 14.90
C ILE A 101 -3.70 -14.82 15.73
N ASP A 102 -2.71 -14.71 16.61
CA ASP A 102 -2.30 -15.80 17.52
C ASP A 102 -2.00 -17.12 16.75
N GLY A 103 -1.39 -16.99 15.58
CA GLY A 103 -1.03 -18.14 14.76
C GLY A 103 -2.19 -18.72 13.96
N GLU A 104 -3.36 -18.11 14.03
CA GLU A 104 -4.53 -18.57 13.29
C GLU A 104 -4.78 -17.63 12.10
N ALA A 105 -4.84 -18.18 10.90
CA ALA A 105 -5.05 -17.43 9.68
C ALA A 105 -6.54 -17.42 9.34
N VAL A 106 -7.10 -16.21 9.19
CA VAL A 106 -8.50 -16.02 8.84
C VAL A 106 -8.58 -15.22 7.56
N THR A 107 -9.28 -15.74 6.57
CA THR A 107 -9.50 -15.03 5.31
C THR A 107 -10.58 -13.98 5.52
N LEU A 108 -10.19 -12.71 5.37
CA LEU A 108 -11.13 -11.59 5.53
C LEU A 108 -11.90 -11.31 4.25
N ALA A 109 -11.25 -11.45 3.11
CA ALA A 109 -11.86 -11.17 1.82
C ALA A 109 -11.18 -12.00 0.74
N THR A 110 -11.96 -12.37 -0.26
CA THR A 110 -11.45 -13.03 -1.46
C THR A 110 -12.10 -12.35 -2.66
N SER A 111 -11.28 -11.85 -3.59
CA SER A 111 -11.80 -11.39 -4.86
C SER A 111 -11.88 -12.59 -5.81
N GLN A 112 -12.96 -12.67 -6.56
CA GLN A 112 -13.11 -13.72 -7.56
C GLN A 112 -12.93 -13.12 -8.95
N VAL A 113 -12.33 -13.89 -9.82
CA VAL A 113 -12.32 -13.57 -11.23
C VAL A 113 -13.73 -13.76 -11.75
N ALA A 114 -14.29 -12.70 -12.30
CA ALA A 114 -15.64 -12.74 -12.85
C ALA A 114 -15.69 -13.61 -14.10
#